data_ce26f5020878ea034b4e080c1840ce21
#
_entry.id   ce26f5020878ea034b4e080c1840ce21
#
_cell.length_a   1.000
_cell.length_b   1.000
_cell.length_c   1.000
_cell.angle_alpha   90.00
_cell.angle_beta   90.00
_cell.angle_gamma   90.00
#
_symmetry.space_group_name_H-M   'P 1'
#
loop_
_entity.id
_entity.type
_entity.pdbx_description
1 polymer ?
#
loop_
_entity_poly.entity_id
_entity_poly.type
_entity_poly.pdbx_seq_one_letter_code
_entity_poly.pdbx_strand_id
1 'polypeptide(L)'
;MLQYLEHQKGVKIAVDYFSCTFPLKLQEDELELIVIEDLVKYIGEFLNFEPSEINKEEYATNRFRYQYTIGNSIILRLSGPELLIGYRSCQIELKGQGCREFENRSNKTWNDLFSFFLIRLHGNPTRIDIAIDDYDGTHSNITKIKEILDKGNYTTSFRKKYYKLMGCEQEGWSLQFGSHKSTIMLVIYDKLKEQMSKGNEVNQEFWTRYELRYMKDRAYDVVLNYIEQGEENFNKYSYGLLYSMLDLKKDNNYNAHHIMEADTISWWKHFLQEVEKSEIVKYKIKSNNIDTYKAWVLPIITTYFIVTYLHNGRDFNLTYIKQLEEILGYIEKVDKKKVKKINNYQEEVAQSKISIKDINELQSSIKEYISLNLLPF
;
A
#
# COMPACT_ATOMS: atom_id res chain seq x y z
N MET A 1 19.91 -15.77 13.46
CA MET A 1 21.16 -16.02 12.72
C MET A 1 21.78 -14.68 12.42
N LEU A 2 23.02 -14.42 12.89
CA LEU A 2 23.74 -13.17 12.57
C LEU A 2 24.07 -13.17 11.08
N GLN A 3 23.75 -12.09 10.38
CA GLN A 3 23.99 -11.97 8.95
C GLN A 3 25.30 -11.19 8.72
N TYR A 4 26.22 -11.78 7.97
CA TYR A 4 27.36 -11.05 7.44
C TYR A 4 26.90 -10.24 6.21
N LEU A 5 27.11 -8.92 6.23
CA LEU A 5 26.78 -8.04 5.11
C LEU A 5 28.04 -7.65 4.37
N GLU A 6 28.12 -8.04 3.11
CA GLU A 6 29.26 -7.75 2.24
C GLU A 6 29.45 -6.24 2.03
N HIS A 7 30.70 -5.84 1.80
CA HIS A 7 31.05 -4.46 1.49
C HIS A 7 30.38 -3.97 0.21
N GLN A 8 29.63 -2.87 0.32
CA GLN A 8 28.96 -2.22 -0.80
C GLN A 8 29.58 -0.84 -1.05
N LYS A 9 29.49 -0.34 -2.28
CA LYS A 9 29.97 0.98 -2.69
C LYS A 9 28.90 1.75 -3.47
N GLY A 10 29.04 3.05 -3.46
CA GLY A 10 28.15 3.96 -4.18
C GLY A 10 26.78 4.07 -3.58
N VAL A 11 25.81 4.37 -4.42
CA VAL A 11 24.40 4.46 -4.03
C VAL A 11 23.62 3.32 -4.66
N LYS A 12 22.83 2.62 -3.85
CA LYS A 12 21.93 1.56 -4.31
C LYS A 12 20.48 1.89 -4.01
N ILE A 13 19.61 1.57 -4.95
CA ILE A 13 18.17 1.70 -4.77
C ILE A 13 17.54 0.31 -4.78
N ALA A 14 16.61 0.09 -3.87
CA ALA A 14 15.95 -1.19 -3.71
C ALA A 14 14.52 -1.03 -3.19
N VAL A 15 13.65 -1.97 -3.50
CA VAL A 15 12.39 -2.12 -2.78
C VAL A 15 12.68 -2.79 -1.45
N ASP A 16 12.31 -2.16 -0.33
CA ASP A 16 12.58 -2.68 1.02
C ASP A 16 11.32 -3.22 1.71
N TYR A 17 10.17 -2.95 1.14
CA TYR A 17 8.88 -3.52 1.56
C TYR A 17 7.89 -3.46 0.41
N PHE A 18 7.15 -4.53 0.23
CA PHE A 18 5.98 -4.54 -0.65
C PHE A 18 4.85 -5.35 -0.02
N SER A 19 3.64 -4.82 -0.05
CA SER A 19 2.45 -5.61 0.24
C SER A 19 1.30 -5.23 -0.69
N CYS A 20 0.57 -6.25 -1.11
CA CYS A 20 -0.57 -6.12 -1.99
C CYS A 20 -1.71 -7.00 -1.50
N THR A 21 -2.93 -6.46 -1.49
CA THR A 21 -4.14 -7.21 -1.23
C THR A 21 -4.83 -7.48 -2.56
N PHE A 22 -5.30 -8.70 -2.79
CA PHE A 22 -5.98 -9.11 -4.04
C PHE A 22 -7.17 -10.01 -3.73
N PRO A 23 -8.17 -10.09 -4.64
CA PRO A 23 -9.36 -10.91 -4.41
C PRO A 23 -9.08 -12.38 -4.71
N LEU A 24 -9.65 -13.28 -3.90
CA LEU A 24 -9.85 -14.69 -4.19
C LEU A 24 -11.33 -14.89 -4.49
N LYS A 25 -11.66 -15.31 -5.70
CA LYS A 25 -13.01 -15.68 -6.08
C LYS A 25 -13.25 -17.15 -5.68
N LEU A 26 -14.33 -17.39 -4.95
CA LEU A 26 -14.80 -18.74 -4.60
C LEU A 26 -16.11 -18.98 -5.34
N GLN A 27 -16.20 -20.11 -6.05
CA GLN A 27 -17.46 -20.58 -6.65
C GLN A 27 -18.18 -21.46 -5.63
N GLU A 28 -19.52 -21.50 -5.70
CA GLU A 28 -20.33 -22.21 -4.70
C GLU A 28 -20.03 -23.71 -4.61
N ASP A 29 -19.61 -24.32 -5.74
CA ASP A 29 -19.33 -25.75 -5.84
C ASP A 29 -17.85 -26.11 -5.59
N GLU A 30 -16.98 -25.14 -5.34
CA GLU A 30 -15.55 -25.37 -5.15
C GLU A 30 -15.19 -25.50 -3.67
N LEU A 31 -14.42 -26.53 -3.33
CA LEU A 31 -13.82 -26.63 -2.01
C LEU A 31 -12.77 -25.52 -1.84
N GLU A 32 -13.01 -24.57 -0.95
CA GLU A 32 -12.14 -23.41 -0.66
C GLU A 32 -10.66 -23.82 -0.53
N LEU A 33 -10.39 -24.97 0.09
CA LEU A 33 -9.03 -25.43 0.30
C LEU A 33 -8.31 -25.79 -1.01
N ILE A 34 -9.00 -26.40 -1.96
CA ILE A 34 -8.41 -26.77 -3.27
C ILE A 34 -8.04 -25.49 -4.04
N VAL A 35 -8.94 -24.53 -4.09
CA VAL A 35 -8.68 -23.23 -4.76
C VAL A 35 -7.50 -22.51 -4.13
N ILE A 36 -7.36 -22.60 -2.80
CA ILE A 36 -6.23 -22.02 -2.07
C ILE A 36 -4.93 -22.70 -2.42
N GLU A 37 -4.88 -24.05 -2.42
CA GLU A 37 -3.67 -24.81 -2.74
C GLU A 37 -3.19 -24.56 -4.16
N ASP A 38 -4.13 -24.49 -5.14
CA ASP A 38 -3.81 -24.15 -6.53
C ASP A 38 -3.26 -22.71 -6.65
N LEU A 39 -3.86 -21.76 -5.93
CA LEU A 39 -3.37 -20.38 -5.93
C LEU A 39 -1.99 -20.25 -5.29
N VAL A 40 -1.75 -20.96 -4.18
CA VAL A 40 -0.44 -21.00 -3.51
C VAL A 40 0.63 -21.54 -4.46
N LYS A 41 0.34 -22.65 -5.13
CA LYS A 41 1.23 -23.25 -6.13
C LYS A 41 1.50 -22.26 -7.26
N TYR A 42 0.47 -21.65 -7.83
CA TYR A 42 0.58 -20.68 -8.92
C TYR A 42 1.46 -19.47 -8.56
N ILE A 43 1.29 -18.93 -7.34
CA ILE A 43 2.11 -17.81 -6.85
C ILE A 43 3.55 -18.28 -6.59
N GLY A 44 3.73 -19.47 -6.02
CA GLY A 44 5.06 -20.06 -5.80
C GLY A 44 5.84 -20.24 -7.10
N GLU A 45 5.21 -20.81 -8.12
CA GLU A 45 5.79 -20.97 -9.46
C GLU A 45 6.17 -19.61 -10.08
N PHE A 46 5.29 -18.59 -9.96
CA PHE A 46 5.61 -17.26 -10.42
C PHE A 46 6.84 -16.67 -9.74
N LEU A 47 6.97 -16.87 -8.43
CA LEU A 47 8.11 -16.39 -7.63
C LEU A 47 9.37 -17.25 -7.77
N ASN A 48 9.33 -18.35 -8.53
CA ASN A 48 10.41 -19.32 -8.73
C ASN A 48 10.79 -20.09 -7.45
N PHE A 49 9.78 -20.57 -6.72
CA PHE A 49 9.94 -21.45 -5.57
C PHE A 49 9.31 -22.82 -5.81
N GLU A 50 10.01 -23.86 -5.41
CA GLU A 50 9.49 -25.22 -5.47
C GLU A 50 8.40 -25.44 -4.40
N PRO A 51 7.44 -26.35 -4.63
CA PRO A 51 6.40 -26.64 -3.66
C PRO A 51 6.93 -27.06 -2.27
N SER A 52 8.11 -27.69 -2.21
CA SER A 52 8.77 -28.08 -0.96
C SER A 52 9.30 -26.89 -0.15
N GLU A 53 9.40 -25.72 -0.74
CA GLU A 53 9.84 -24.48 -0.10
C GLU A 53 8.68 -23.60 0.37
N ILE A 54 7.45 -24.10 0.22
CA ILE A 54 6.23 -23.41 0.63
C ILE A 54 5.67 -24.10 1.86
N ASN A 55 5.72 -23.43 2.99
CA ASN A 55 5.32 -23.97 4.29
C ASN A 55 3.98 -23.35 4.72
N LYS A 56 3.00 -24.21 5.00
CA LYS A 56 1.75 -23.78 5.61
C LYS A 56 1.96 -23.56 7.10
N GLU A 57 1.62 -22.36 7.57
CA GLU A 57 1.70 -22.03 8.98
C GLU A 57 0.51 -22.60 9.78
N GLU A 58 0.73 -22.88 11.03
CA GLU A 58 -0.31 -23.39 11.94
C GLU A 58 -1.40 -22.32 12.18
N TYR A 59 -0.99 -21.05 12.26
CA TYR A 59 -1.88 -19.92 12.50
C TYR A 59 -1.67 -18.81 11.47
N ALA A 60 -2.77 -18.21 11.05
CA ALA A 60 -2.75 -17.02 10.20
C ALA A 60 -2.92 -15.74 11.04
N THR A 61 -2.26 -14.68 10.60
CA THR A 61 -2.37 -13.35 11.20
C THR A 61 -3.36 -12.45 10.44
N ASN A 62 -3.70 -11.28 11.00
CA ASN A 62 -4.49 -10.24 10.33
C ASN A 62 -5.90 -10.68 9.88
N ARG A 63 -6.57 -11.59 10.62
CA ARG A 63 -7.91 -12.13 10.33
C ARG A 63 -8.00 -12.96 9.06
N PHE A 64 -6.88 -13.48 8.53
CA PHE A 64 -6.88 -14.45 7.46
C PHE A 64 -7.08 -15.87 8.03
N ARG A 65 -7.57 -16.80 7.20
CA ARG A 65 -7.73 -18.21 7.60
C ARG A 65 -6.49 -19.02 7.40
N TYR A 66 -5.74 -18.74 6.34
CA TYR A 66 -4.56 -19.48 5.94
C TYR A 66 -3.39 -18.54 5.78
N GLN A 67 -2.22 -19.00 6.20
CA GLN A 67 -0.95 -18.32 5.98
C GLN A 67 0.07 -19.32 5.49
N TYR A 68 0.85 -18.91 4.52
CA TYR A 68 1.98 -19.65 3.98
C TYR A 68 3.22 -18.77 4.02
N THR A 69 4.35 -19.41 4.31
CA THR A 69 5.67 -18.81 4.12
C THR A 69 6.29 -19.43 2.88
N ILE A 70 6.56 -18.61 1.87
CA ILE A 70 7.22 -18.99 0.63
C ILE A 70 8.71 -18.67 0.81
N GLY A 71 9.57 -19.67 0.64
CA GLY A 71 10.96 -19.56 1.01
C GLY A 71 11.11 -19.36 2.52
N ASN A 72 11.86 -18.32 2.93
CA ASN A 72 12.11 -18.02 4.35
C ASN A 72 11.38 -16.77 4.86
N SER A 73 10.92 -15.89 3.95
CA SER A 73 10.56 -14.53 4.37
C SER A 73 9.38 -13.92 3.62
N ILE A 74 8.86 -14.56 2.58
CA ILE A 74 7.70 -14.07 1.81
C ILE A 74 6.45 -14.66 2.43
N ILE A 75 5.51 -13.80 2.83
CA ILE A 75 4.30 -14.22 3.53
C ILE A 75 3.10 -14.08 2.59
N LEU A 76 2.36 -15.16 2.40
CA LEU A 76 1.11 -15.20 1.66
C LEU A 76 -0.03 -15.55 2.61
N ARG A 77 -1.01 -14.67 2.74
CA ARG A 77 -2.22 -14.86 3.56
C ARG A 77 -3.44 -14.97 2.66
N LEU A 78 -4.29 -15.93 2.93
CA LEU A 78 -5.41 -16.29 2.07
C LEU A 78 -6.71 -16.43 2.88
N SER A 79 -7.84 -16.27 2.16
CA SER A 79 -9.18 -16.33 2.75
C SER A 79 -9.36 -15.42 3.97
N GLY A 80 -9.04 -14.16 3.78
CA GLY A 80 -9.28 -13.10 4.76
C GLY A 80 -10.74 -12.62 4.76
N PRO A 81 -10.98 -11.42 5.30
CA PRO A 81 -12.29 -10.81 5.31
C PRO A 81 -12.92 -10.75 3.92
N GLU A 82 -14.21 -10.97 3.88
CA GLU A 82 -14.99 -10.90 2.65
C GLU A 82 -14.96 -9.49 2.07
N LEU A 83 -14.59 -9.37 0.81
CA LEU A 83 -14.58 -8.10 0.07
C LEU A 83 -15.93 -7.84 -0.58
N LEU A 84 -16.49 -8.88 -1.22
CA LEU A 84 -17.79 -8.91 -1.88
C LEU A 84 -18.34 -10.34 -1.74
N ILE A 85 -19.62 -10.56 -2.03
CA ILE A 85 -20.22 -11.90 -2.07
C ILE A 85 -19.40 -12.78 -3.02
N GLY A 86 -18.94 -13.92 -2.52
CA GLY A 86 -18.09 -14.86 -3.28
C GLY A 86 -16.62 -14.44 -3.45
N TYR A 87 -16.19 -13.33 -2.82
CA TYR A 87 -14.80 -12.88 -2.88
C TYR A 87 -14.20 -12.75 -1.49
N ARG A 88 -13.08 -13.42 -1.26
CA ARG A 88 -12.25 -13.28 -0.06
C ARG A 88 -11.00 -12.46 -0.35
N SER A 89 -10.52 -11.74 0.62
CA SER A 89 -9.24 -11.02 0.51
C SER A 89 -8.06 -11.96 0.66
N CYS A 90 -7.04 -11.75 -0.14
CA CYS A 90 -5.72 -12.34 0.00
C CYS A 90 -4.68 -11.24 0.14
N GLN A 91 -3.52 -11.57 0.69
CA GLN A 91 -2.43 -10.63 0.87
C GLN A 91 -1.08 -11.31 0.64
N ILE A 92 -0.25 -10.68 -0.18
CA ILE A 92 1.19 -10.96 -0.23
C ILE A 92 1.93 -9.88 0.56
N GLU A 93 2.98 -10.28 1.28
CA GLU A 93 3.85 -9.37 2.04
C GLU A 93 5.31 -9.81 1.91
N LEU A 94 6.13 -8.92 1.35
CA LEU A 94 7.58 -9.03 1.26
C LEU A 94 8.17 -7.93 2.15
N LYS A 95 8.79 -8.31 3.27
CA LYS A 95 9.63 -7.41 4.09
C LYS A 95 11.06 -7.44 3.56
N GLY A 96 11.95 -6.59 4.06
CA GLY A 96 13.31 -6.45 3.57
C GLY A 96 14.01 -7.77 3.19
N GLN A 97 13.97 -8.80 4.03
CA GLN A 97 14.50 -10.13 3.69
C GLN A 97 13.72 -10.80 2.56
N GLY A 98 12.39 -10.73 2.58
CA GLY A 98 11.55 -11.26 1.51
C GLY A 98 11.79 -10.54 0.18
N CYS A 99 12.05 -9.23 0.19
CA CYS A 99 12.44 -8.48 -1.00
C CYS A 99 13.79 -8.99 -1.54
N ARG A 100 14.80 -9.17 -0.67
CA ARG A 100 16.11 -9.73 -1.08
C ARG A 100 15.99 -11.17 -1.57
N GLU A 101 15.16 -11.98 -0.93
CA GLU A 101 14.92 -13.36 -1.33
C GLU A 101 14.29 -13.42 -2.73
N PHE A 102 13.29 -12.58 -3.00
CA PHE A 102 12.72 -12.44 -4.34
C PHE A 102 13.78 -12.04 -5.38
N GLU A 103 14.55 -10.98 -5.12
CA GLU A 103 15.58 -10.48 -6.02
C GLU A 103 16.69 -11.51 -6.32
N ASN A 104 17.08 -12.32 -5.32
CA ASN A 104 18.14 -13.30 -5.47
C ASN A 104 17.71 -14.60 -6.16
N ARG A 105 16.43 -14.95 -6.05
CA ARG A 105 15.94 -16.26 -6.51
C ARG A 105 15.09 -16.17 -7.77
N SER A 106 14.32 -15.11 -7.90
CA SER A 106 13.42 -14.94 -9.03
C SER A 106 14.18 -14.49 -10.28
N ASN A 107 13.78 -15.00 -11.43
CA ASN A 107 14.21 -14.47 -12.74
C ASN A 107 13.29 -13.31 -13.20
N LYS A 108 12.41 -12.84 -12.32
CA LYS A 108 11.46 -11.75 -12.58
C LYS A 108 11.99 -10.43 -12.00
N THR A 109 11.59 -9.35 -12.65
CA THR A 109 11.87 -7.99 -12.18
C THR A 109 10.80 -7.52 -11.18
N TRP A 110 11.04 -6.40 -10.53
CA TRP A 110 10.01 -5.73 -9.71
C TRP A 110 8.80 -5.32 -10.54
N ASN A 111 9.02 -4.91 -11.79
CA ASN A 111 7.93 -4.56 -12.70
C ASN A 111 7.05 -5.77 -13.04
N ASP A 112 7.65 -6.95 -13.22
CA ASP A 112 6.90 -8.20 -13.40
C ASP A 112 6.06 -8.53 -12.17
N LEU A 113 6.63 -8.40 -10.95
CA LEU A 113 5.93 -8.68 -9.71
C LEU A 113 4.77 -7.71 -9.49
N PHE A 114 4.99 -6.43 -9.71
CA PHE A 114 3.95 -5.41 -9.60
C PHE A 114 2.82 -5.66 -10.61
N SER A 115 3.17 -5.94 -11.86
CA SER A 115 2.19 -6.25 -12.91
C SER A 115 1.41 -7.53 -12.62
N PHE A 116 2.06 -8.55 -12.07
CA PHE A 116 1.40 -9.79 -11.67
C PHE A 116 0.34 -9.55 -10.60
N PHE A 117 0.71 -8.89 -9.50
CA PHE A 117 -0.24 -8.67 -8.40
C PHE A 117 -1.27 -7.60 -8.72
N LEU A 118 -0.89 -6.48 -9.35
CA LEU A 118 -1.80 -5.37 -9.62
C LEU A 118 -2.73 -5.64 -10.79
N ILE A 119 -2.18 -6.09 -11.92
CA ILE A 119 -2.94 -6.22 -13.17
C ILE A 119 -3.57 -7.61 -13.28
N ARG A 120 -2.76 -8.68 -13.15
CA ARG A 120 -3.23 -10.04 -13.39
C ARG A 120 -4.11 -10.57 -12.26
N LEU A 121 -3.78 -10.28 -11.00
CA LEU A 121 -4.58 -10.67 -9.84
C LEU A 121 -5.55 -9.58 -9.36
N HIS A 122 -5.68 -8.48 -10.12
CA HIS A 122 -6.54 -7.34 -9.77
C HIS A 122 -6.31 -6.82 -8.35
N GLY A 123 -5.04 -6.79 -7.94
CA GLY A 123 -4.65 -6.44 -6.60
C GLY A 123 -4.61 -4.94 -6.35
N ASN A 124 -4.53 -4.60 -5.09
CA ASN A 124 -4.36 -3.24 -4.59
C ASN A 124 -3.12 -3.18 -3.69
N PRO A 125 -2.00 -2.59 -4.16
CA PRO A 125 -0.84 -2.35 -3.32
C PRO A 125 -1.21 -1.55 -2.09
N THR A 126 -0.89 -2.07 -0.91
CA THR A 126 -1.24 -1.46 0.37
C THR A 126 -0.07 -0.71 0.99
N ARG A 127 1.16 -1.13 0.65
CA ARG A 127 2.40 -0.46 1.05
C ARG A 127 3.54 -0.82 0.09
N ILE A 128 4.36 0.18 -0.21
CA ILE A 128 5.67 0.04 -0.83
C ILE A 128 6.66 0.95 -0.12
N ASP A 129 7.83 0.42 0.25
CA ASP A 129 8.95 1.18 0.78
C ASP A 129 10.10 1.07 -0.22
N ILE A 130 10.65 2.22 -0.62
CA ILE A 130 11.79 2.32 -1.51
C ILE A 130 12.96 2.79 -0.66
N ALA A 131 14.05 2.04 -0.63
CA ALA A 131 15.27 2.38 0.05
C ALA A 131 16.29 2.93 -0.95
N ILE A 132 16.87 4.09 -0.63
CA ILE A 132 18.04 4.64 -1.31
C ILE A 132 19.17 4.60 -0.29
N ASP A 133 20.12 3.70 -0.50
CA ASP A 133 21.25 3.44 0.38
C ASP A 133 22.50 4.14 -0.14
N ASP A 134 23.07 5.06 0.64
CA ASP A 134 24.38 5.67 0.38
C ASP A 134 25.45 4.97 1.24
N TYR A 135 26.40 4.34 0.57
CA TYR A 135 27.50 3.61 1.19
C TYR A 135 28.82 4.39 1.21
N ASP A 136 28.91 5.51 0.50
CA ASP A 136 30.16 6.25 0.36
C ASP A 136 30.32 7.40 1.37
N GLY A 137 29.20 7.89 1.94
CA GLY A 137 29.21 8.94 2.96
C GLY A 137 29.63 10.32 2.48
N THR A 138 30.02 10.47 1.24
CA THR A 138 30.49 11.73 0.68
C THR A 138 29.37 12.77 0.58
N HIS A 139 28.15 12.30 0.38
CA HIS A 139 27.01 13.16 0.08
C HIS A 139 25.97 13.23 1.20
N SER A 140 25.87 12.22 2.06
CA SER A 140 24.69 12.07 2.91
C SER A 140 24.98 11.74 4.38
N ASN A 141 25.88 12.44 5.02
CA ASN A 141 26.03 12.34 6.47
C ASN A 141 24.78 12.89 7.16
N ILE A 142 24.14 12.07 8.01
CA ILE A 142 22.90 12.43 8.71
C ILE A 142 23.06 13.70 9.57
N THR A 143 24.24 13.91 10.18
CA THR A 143 24.54 15.10 10.94
C THR A 143 24.51 16.36 10.08
N LYS A 144 25.11 16.31 8.90
CA LYS A 144 25.10 17.40 7.94
C LYS A 144 23.69 17.71 7.44
N ILE A 145 22.90 16.67 7.17
CA ILE A 145 21.50 16.86 6.78
C ILE A 145 20.73 17.52 7.92
N LYS A 146 20.89 17.03 9.14
CA LYS A 146 20.26 17.59 10.33
C LYS A 146 20.59 19.09 10.51
N GLU A 147 21.85 19.48 10.36
CA GLU A 147 22.26 20.89 10.44
C GLU A 147 21.56 21.78 9.42
N ILE A 148 21.37 21.29 8.19
CA ILE A 148 20.64 22.02 7.14
C ILE A 148 19.16 22.14 7.49
N LEU A 149 18.57 21.06 8.01
CA LEU A 149 17.16 21.04 8.42
C LEU A 149 16.92 21.96 9.63
N ASP A 150 17.82 21.97 10.61
CA ASP A 150 17.75 22.85 11.81
C ASP A 150 17.79 24.34 11.41
N LYS A 151 18.54 24.69 10.36
CA LYS A 151 18.59 26.04 9.81
C LYS A 151 17.35 26.40 9.00
N GLY A 152 16.47 25.46 8.73
CA GLY A 152 15.30 25.68 7.87
C GLY A 152 15.62 25.77 6.37
N ASN A 153 16.83 25.38 5.94
CA ASN A 153 17.30 25.47 4.57
C ASN A 153 16.82 24.28 3.74
N TYR A 154 15.51 24.08 3.64
CA TYR A 154 14.90 23.01 2.85
C TYR A 154 13.48 23.34 2.45
N THR A 155 13.00 22.65 1.41
CA THR A 155 11.58 22.59 1.08
C THR A 155 11.11 21.13 1.11
N THR A 156 9.85 20.93 1.39
CA THR A 156 9.26 19.59 1.49
C THR A 156 7.80 19.58 1.04
N SER A 157 7.38 18.46 0.45
CA SER A 157 5.97 18.23 0.08
C SER A 157 5.09 17.82 1.27
N PHE A 158 5.67 17.54 2.43
CA PHE A 158 4.88 17.19 3.61
C PHE A 158 4.09 18.39 4.14
N ARG A 159 2.82 18.13 4.51
CA ARG A 159 1.94 19.18 5.09
C ARG A 159 2.54 19.83 6.33
N LYS A 160 3.18 19.03 7.19
CA LYS A 160 3.96 19.51 8.34
C LYS A 160 5.40 19.64 7.88
N LYS A 161 5.85 20.89 7.79
CA LYS A 161 7.18 21.25 7.30
C LYS A 161 8.30 21.09 8.34
N TYR A 162 8.15 20.17 9.31
CA TYR A 162 9.16 19.86 10.28
C TYR A 162 9.40 18.35 10.35
N TYR A 163 10.60 17.98 10.71
CA TYR A 163 10.98 16.59 10.92
C TYR A 163 10.94 16.24 12.42
N LYS A 164 10.91 14.95 12.71
CA LYS A 164 11.12 14.41 14.06
C LYS A 164 12.50 13.78 14.11
N LEU A 165 13.26 14.12 15.15
CA LEU A 165 14.50 13.44 15.47
C LEU A 165 14.21 12.29 16.43
N MET A 166 14.71 11.09 16.12
CA MET A 166 14.58 9.89 16.94
C MET A 166 15.93 9.18 17.02
N GLY A 167 16.09 8.34 18.05
CA GLY A 167 17.33 7.60 18.29
C GLY A 167 18.27 8.28 19.25
N CYS A 168 19.47 7.76 19.33
CA CYS A 168 20.57 8.28 20.15
C CYS A 168 21.92 8.05 19.45
N GLU A 169 22.99 8.53 20.06
CA GLU A 169 24.32 8.43 19.46
C GLU A 169 24.79 6.96 19.31
N GLN A 170 24.37 6.09 20.22
CA GLN A 170 24.72 4.66 20.22
C GLN A 170 23.96 3.85 19.17
N GLU A 171 22.66 4.11 19.02
CA GLU A 171 21.77 3.37 18.11
C GLU A 171 21.67 4.02 16.73
N GLY A 172 22.23 5.22 16.56
CA GLY A 172 22.09 6.04 15.36
C GLY A 172 20.86 6.95 15.40
N TRP A 173 20.96 8.05 14.66
CA TRP A 173 19.91 9.04 14.53
C TRP A 173 18.99 8.72 13.36
N SER A 174 17.70 9.07 13.50
CA SER A 174 16.70 9.02 12.45
C SER A 174 15.98 10.35 12.33
N LEU A 175 15.86 10.85 11.11
CA LEU A 175 15.12 12.06 10.74
C LEU A 175 13.85 11.63 10.02
N GLN A 176 12.68 11.89 10.59
CA GLN A 176 11.40 11.44 10.03
C GLN A 176 10.52 12.62 9.63
N PHE A 177 10.11 12.65 8.37
CA PHE A 177 9.01 13.46 7.85
C PHE A 177 7.74 12.63 7.69
N GLY A 178 6.60 13.22 8.02
CA GLY A 178 5.33 12.50 8.05
C GLY A 178 5.11 11.74 9.36
N SER A 179 4.07 10.96 9.42
CA SER A 179 3.70 10.14 10.58
C SER A 179 3.31 8.73 10.15
N HIS A 180 3.31 7.77 11.08
CA HIS A 180 2.86 6.40 10.82
C HIS A 180 1.39 6.30 10.36
N LYS A 181 0.59 7.36 10.56
CA LYS A 181 -0.80 7.45 10.07
C LYS A 181 -0.89 8.10 8.68
N SER A 182 0.19 8.69 8.19
CA SER A 182 0.24 9.35 6.88
C SER A 182 0.37 8.31 5.78
N THR A 183 -0.14 8.64 4.60
CA THR A 183 0.02 7.78 3.40
C THR A 183 1.41 7.91 2.77
N ILE A 184 2.19 8.90 3.19
CA ILE A 184 3.57 9.15 2.74
C ILE A 184 4.42 9.44 3.97
N MET A 185 5.62 8.85 4.03
CA MET A 185 6.61 9.10 5.07
C MET A 185 8.02 8.99 4.46
N LEU A 186 8.92 9.86 4.88
CA LEU A 186 10.35 9.77 4.59
C LEU A 186 11.09 9.60 5.90
N VAL A 187 11.94 8.59 5.98
CA VAL A 187 12.85 8.36 7.10
C VAL A 187 14.28 8.33 6.57
N ILE A 188 15.14 9.17 7.14
CA ILE A 188 16.57 9.19 6.83
C ILE A 188 17.30 8.75 8.10
N TYR A 189 18.09 7.68 8.02
CA TYR A 189 18.71 7.14 9.23
C TYR A 189 20.07 6.46 9.00
N ASP A 190 20.84 6.37 10.09
CA ASP A 190 22.10 5.66 10.14
C ASP A 190 21.84 4.15 10.12
N LYS A 191 21.85 3.59 8.91
CA LYS A 191 21.58 2.16 8.69
C LYS A 191 22.72 1.28 9.18
N LEU A 192 23.95 1.78 9.19
CA LEU A 192 25.09 1.06 9.74
C LEU A 192 24.89 0.78 11.23
N LYS A 193 24.63 1.82 12.02
CA LYS A 193 24.38 1.67 13.46
C LYS A 193 23.14 0.82 13.73
N GLU A 194 22.09 0.96 12.94
CA GLU A 194 20.87 0.13 13.06
C GLU A 194 21.20 -1.35 12.85
N GLN A 195 22.06 -1.71 11.89
CA GLN A 195 22.46 -3.10 11.67
C GLN A 195 23.37 -3.61 12.79
N MET A 196 24.32 -2.79 13.24
CA MET A 196 25.20 -3.14 14.35
C MET A 196 24.41 -3.35 15.65
N SER A 197 23.41 -2.54 15.92
CA SER A 197 22.56 -2.68 17.12
C SER A 197 21.72 -3.96 17.11
N LYS A 198 21.44 -4.52 15.93
CA LYS A 198 20.81 -5.83 15.75
C LYS A 198 21.77 -7.01 15.88
N GLY A 199 23.06 -6.72 16.10
CA GLY A 199 24.12 -7.71 16.22
C GLY A 199 24.64 -8.25 14.89
N ASN A 200 24.26 -7.66 13.74
CA ASN A 200 24.76 -8.08 12.46
C ASN A 200 26.24 -7.65 12.28
N GLU A 201 27.03 -8.52 11.68
CA GLU A 201 28.39 -8.17 11.26
C GLU A 201 28.31 -7.41 9.94
N VAL A 202 28.74 -6.14 9.95
CA VAL A 202 28.66 -5.25 8.79
C VAL A 202 30.06 -4.80 8.39
N ASN A 203 30.46 -5.16 7.18
CA ASN A 203 31.72 -4.70 6.61
C ASN A 203 31.50 -3.40 5.82
N GLN A 204 31.08 -2.34 6.51
CA GLN A 204 30.85 -1.01 5.98
C GLN A 204 31.44 0.03 6.91
N GLU A 205 32.02 1.09 6.38
CA GLU A 205 32.46 2.27 7.13
C GLU A 205 31.34 3.30 7.23
N PHE A 206 30.44 3.29 6.27
CA PHE A 206 29.34 4.24 6.15
C PHE A 206 28.11 3.58 5.53
N TRP A 207 26.93 3.91 6.04
CA TRP A 207 25.67 3.51 5.43
C TRP A 207 24.52 4.39 5.95
N THR A 208 24.09 5.33 5.12
CA THR A 208 22.88 6.11 5.37
C THR A 208 21.79 5.63 4.44
N ARG A 209 20.59 5.43 4.98
CA ARG A 209 19.41 5.05 4.21
C ARG A 209 18.38 6.16 4.19
N TYR A 210 17.85 6.41 2.99
CA TYR A 210 16.63 7.18 2.76
C TYR A 210 15.52 6.20 2.43
N GLU A 211 14.53 6.08 3.32
CA GLU A 211 13.40 5.18 3.17
C GLU A 211 12.14 5.97 2.83
N LEU A 212 11.68 5.83 1.59
CA LEU A 212 10.47 6.44 1.06
C LEU A 212 9.33 5.45 1.23
N ARG A 213 8.44 5.72 2.17
CA ARG A 213 7.31 4.85 2.48
C ARG A 213 6.02 5.41 1.93
N TYR A 214 5.33 4.60 1.13
CA TYR A 214 4.02 4.90 0.57
C TYR A 214 3.00 3.86 1.03
N MET A 215 1.81 4.33 1.43
CA MET A 215 0.74 3.48 1.93
C MET A 215 -0.59 3.81 1.28
N LYS A 216 -1.51 2.82 1.23
CA LYS A 216 -2.86 2.94 0.69
C LYS A 216 -2.85 3.44 -0.76
N ASP A 217 -3.70 4.41 -1.09
CA ASP A 217 -3.83 4.96 -2.45
C ASP A 217 -2.49 5.46 -3.02
N ARG A 218 -1.58 5.92 -2.16
CA ARG A 218 -0.25 6.35 -2.59
C ARG A 218 0.67 5.19 -2.96
N ALA A 219 0.53 4.05 -2.30
CA ALA A 219 1.25 2.85 -2.70
C ALA A 219 0.77 2.37 -4.08
N TYR A 220 -0.54 2.40 -4.30
CA TYR A 220 -1.13 2.07 -5.60
C TYR A 220 -0.61 3.00 -6.71
N ASP A 221 -0.69 4.33 -6.49
CA ASP A 221 -0.23 5.33 -7.45
C ASP A 221 1.26 5.11 -7.81
N VAL A 222 2.12 4.92 -6.81
CA VAL A 222 3.57 4.72 -7.02
C VAL A 222 3.85 3.43 -7.79
N VAL A 223 3.22 2.32 -7.42
CA VAL A 223 3.42 1.03 -8.09
C VAL A 223 2.96 1.09 -9.55
N LEU A 224 1.81 1.72 -9.82
CA LEU A 224 1.34 1.86 -11.20
C LEU A 224 2.24 2.78 -12.03
N ASN A 225 2.75 3.88 -11.45
CA ASN A 225 3.75 4.72 -12.12
C ASN A 225 5.02 3.93 -12.46
N TYR A 226 5.48 3.02 -11.58
CA TYR A 226 6.60 2.14 -11.89
C TYR A 226 6.33 1.23 -13.08
N ILE A 227 5.15 0.60 -13.11
CA ILE A 227 4.76 -0.27 -14.21
C ILE A 227 4.76 0.50 -15.54
N GLU A 228 4.24 1.74 -15.55
CA GLU A 228 4.15 2.56 -16.76
C GLU A 228 5.51 3.09 -17.22
N GLN A 229 6.41 3.40 -16.31
CA GLN A 229 7.72 3.94 -16.67
C GLN A 229 8.72 2.87 -17.08
N GLY A 230 8.51 1.62 -16.69
CA GLY A 230 9.40 0.50 -16.95
C GLY A 230 10.55 0.37 -15.95
N GLU A 231 11.11 -0.84 -15.88
CA GLU A 231 12.16 -1.20 -14.92
C GLU A 231 13.43 -0.34 -15.07
N GLU A 232 13.77 0.04 -16.29
CA GLU A 232 14.95 0.84 -16.61
C GLU A 232 14.91 2.25 -16.01
N ASN A 233 13.71 2.76 -15.72
CA ASN A 233 13.53 4.08 -15.11
C ASN A 233 13.35 4.04 -13.59
N PHE A 234 13.40 2.85 -12.97
CA PHE A 234 13.19 2.67 -11.53
C PHE A 234 14.07 3.59 -10.67
N ASN A 235 15.38 3.62 -10.94
CA ASN A 235 16.32 4.46 -10.19
C ASN A 235 16.03 5.95 -10.38
N LYS A 236 15.85 6.39 -11.61
CA LYS A 236 15.56 7.78 -11.94
C LYS A 236 14.28 8.26 -11.26
N TYR A 237 13.24 7.45 -11.31
CA TYR A 237 11.96 7.77 -10.68
C TYR A 237 12.09 7.84 -9.15
N SER A 238 12.82 6.90 -8.54
CA SER A 238 13.06 6.87 -7.09
C SER A 238 13.80 8.11 -6.59
N TYR A 239 14.85 8.55 -7.30
CA TYR A 239 15.52 9.82 -6.98
C TYR A 239 14.60 11.02 -7.13
N GLY A 240 13.80 11.05 -8.19
CA GLY A 240 12.83 12.13 -8.40
C GLY A 240 11.75 12.16 -7.33
N LEU A 241 11.31 11.01 -6.81
CA LEU A 241 10.41 10.91 -5.66
C LEU A 241 11.06 11.45 -4.39
N LEU A 242 12.31 11.09 -4.09
CA LEU A 242 13.04 11.64 -2.95
C LEU A 242 13.20 13.15 -3.08
N TYR A 243 13.56 13.64 -4.26
CA TYR A 243 13.69 15.08 -4.51
C TYR A 243 12.36 15.83 -4.31
N SER A 244 11.25 15.23 -4.68
CA SER A 244 9.92 15.80 -4.45
C SER A 244 9.53 15.84 -2.97
N MET A 245 10.02 14.87 -2.16
CA MET A 245 9.77 14.84 -0.73
C MET A 245 10.63 15.80 0.05
N LEU A 246 11.90 15.96 -0.35
CA LEU A 246 12.88 16.79 0.34
C LEU A 246 13.83 17.43 -0.66
N ASP A 247 13.94 18.74 -0.60
CA ASP A 247 14.88 19.54 -1.40
C ASP A 247 15.70 20.40 -0.46
N LEU A 248 17.00 20.09 -0.33
CA LEU A 248 17.95 20.80 0.52
C LEU A 248 18.46 22.05 -0.20
N LYS A 249 18.33 23.20 0.44
CA LYS A 249 18.60 24.53 -0.13
C LYS A 249 19.91 25.11 0.35
N LYS A 250 20.56 25.90 -0.52
CA LYS A 250 21.72 26.70 -0.14
C LYS A 250 21.33 27.74 0.92
N ASP A 251 22.27 28.00 1.82
CA ASP A 251 22.15 29.09 2.79
C ASP A 251 22.42 30.42 2.07
N ASN A 252 21.36 31.17 1.78
CA ASN A 252 21.46 32.42 1.03
C ASN A 252 20.98 33.63 1.84
N ASN A 253 20.92 33.55 3.17
CA ASN A 253 20.34 34.59 4.03
C ASN A 253 18.88 34.98 3.65
N TYR A 254 18.17 34.10 2.96
CA TYR A 254 16.77 34.32 2.63
C TYR A 254 15.92 34.27 3.90
N ASN A 255 15.02 35.22 4.02
CA ASN A 255 13.92 35.10 4.97
C ASN A 255 13.14 33.81 4.68
N ALA A 256 12.58 33.15 5.70
CA ALA A 256 11.83 31.90 5.58
C ALA A 256 10.73 31.90 4.48
N HIS A 257 10.28 33.08 4.06
CA HIS A 257 9.29 33.25 2.97
C HIS A 257 9.85 33.00 1.56
N HIS A 258 11.17 33.13 1.35
CA HIS A 258 11.81 33.01 0.04
C HIS A 258 12.61 31.71 -0.15
N ILE A 259 12.57 30.79 0.80
CA ILE A 259 13.33 29.51 0.72
C ILE A 259 12.98 28.67 -0.54
N MET A 260 11.77 28.86 -1.09
CA MET A 260 11.36 28.19 -2.32
C MET A 260 12.17 28.64 -3.54
N GLU A 261 12.67 29.88 -3.54
CA GLU A 261 13.43 30.49 -4.64
C GLU A 261 14.94 30.19 -4.52
N ALA A 262 15.39 29.72 -3.34
CA ALA A 262 16.78 29.38 -3.12
C ALA A 262 17.22 28.19 -3.97
N ASP A 263 18.46 28.24 -4.45
CA ASP A 263 19.07 27.14 -5.18
C ASP A 263 19.14 25.86 -4.34
N THR A 264 18.98 24.74 -4.97
CA THR A 264 19.29 23.43 -4.37
C THR A 264 20.79 23.30 -4.16
N ILE A 265 21.21 22.70 -3.04
CA ILE A 265 22.63 22.47 -2.71
C ILE A 265 23.25 21.57 -3.79
N SER A 266 24.44 21.93 -4.26
CA SER A 266 25.10 21.24 -5.36
C SER A 266 25.36 19.75 -5.10
N TRP A 267 25.83 19.40 -3.90
CA TRP A 267 26.04 17.99 -3.56
C TRP A 267 24.73 17.20 -3.47
N TRP A 268 23.62 17.83 -3.05
CA TRP A 268 22.31 17.19 -3.03
C TRP A 268 21.78 16.92 -4.45
N LYS A 269 21.95 17.89 -5.36
CA LYS A 269 21.68 17.71 -6.79
C LYS A 269 22.46 16.54 -7.38
N HIS A 270 23.77 16.48 -7.07
CA HIS A 270 24.65 15.43 -7.55
C HIS A 270 24.26 14.06 -6.97
N PHE A 271 23.96 13.98 -5.67
CA PHE A 271 23.45 12.77 -5.02
C PHE A 271 22.17 12.25 -5.72
N LEU A 272 21.27 13.16 -6.08
CA LEU A 272 20.04 12.85 -6.81
C LEU A 272 20.29 12.62 -8.31
N GLN A 273 21.53 12.52 -8.77
CA GLN A 273 21.91 12.32 -10.18
C GLN A 273 21.30 13.37 -11.12
N GLU A 274 21.12 14.59 -10.64
CA GLU A 274 20.59 15.75 -11.40
C GLU A 274 19.21 15.52 -12.02
N VAL A 275 18.47 14.55 -11.51
CA VAL A 275 17.09 14.28 -11.98
C VAL A 275 16.15 15.42 -11.60
N GLU A 276 15.07 15.54 -12.34
CA GLU A 276 13.95 16.41 -11.99
C GLU A 276 13.07 15.78 -10.91
N LYS A 277 12.28 16.60 -10.22
CA LYS A 277 11.29 16.12 -9.25
C LYS A 277 10.24 15.29 -9.97
N SER A 278 10.07 14.05 -9.51
CA SER A 278 9.01 13.20 -10.03
C SER A 278 7.67 13.55 -9.39
N GLU A 279 6.66 13.70 -10.21
CA GLU A 279 5.29 13.79 -9.76
C GLU A 279 4.66 12.40 -9.74
N ILE A 280 3.96 12.09 -8.66
CA ILE A 280 3.13 10.90 -8.60
C ILE A 280 1.83 11.23 -9.33
N VAL A 281 1.67 10.68 -10.53
CA VAL A 281 0.40 10.74 -11.24
C VAL A 281 -0.65 10.05 -10.37
N LYS A 282 -1.68 10.78 -10.00
CA LYS A 282 -2.80 10.23 -9.26
C LYS A 282 -3.71 9.54 -10.26
N TYR A 283 -3.64 8.22 -10.26
CA TYR A 283 -4.65 7.46 -10.96
C TYR A 283 -5.94 7.61 -10.15
N LYS A 284 -6.96 8.23 -10.75
CA LYS A 284 -8.31 8.09 -10.23
C LYS A 284 -8.58 6.59 -10.28
N ILE A 285 -8.45 5.92 -9.14
CA ILE A 285 -9.07 4.62 -8.96
C ILE A 285 -10.52 4.90 -9.29
N LYS A 286 -10.98 4.42 -10.46
CA LYS A 286 -12.40 4.47 -10.81
C LYS A 286 -13.09 3.87 -9.62
N SER A 287 -13.72 4.70 -8.84
CA SER A 287 -14.07 4.54 -7.46
C SER A 287 -14.45 3.11 -7.09
N ASN A 288 -13.51 2.36 -6.54
CA ASN A 288 -13.82 1.26 -5.62
C ASN A 288 -14.57 1.77 -4.38
N ASN A 289 -14.90 3.06 -4.32
CA ASN A 289 -15.71 3.61 -3.24
C ASN A 289 -17.05 2.88 -3.14
N ILE A 290 -17.69 2.51 -4.27
CA ILE A 290 -18.95 1.76 -4.24
C ILE A 290 -18.73 0.33 -3.81
N ASP A 291 -17.74 -0.34 -4.37
CA ASP A 291 -17.46 -1.74 -4.03
C ASP A 291 -16.92 -1.85 -2.60
N THR A 292 -16.12 -0.89 -2.17
CA THR A 292 -15.71 -0.76 -0.76
C THR A 292 -16.89 -0.40 0.14
N TYR A 293 -17.79 0.50 -0.29
CA TYR A 293 -19.04 0.80 0.44
C TYR A 293 -19.97 -0.41 0.45
N LYS A 294 -20.16 -1.11 -0.64
CA LYS A 294 -20.95 -2.35 -0.71
C LYS A 294 -20.36 -3.40 0.22
N ALA A 295 -19.04 -3.66 0.16
CA ALA A 295 -18.37 -4.62 1.01
C ALA A 295 -18.48 -4.28 2.51
N TRP A 296 -18.54 -3.00 2.85
CA TRP A 296 -18.69 -2.56 4.24
C TRP A 296 -20.15 -2.50 4.68
N VAL A 297 -21.05 -2.05 3.83
CA VAL A 297 -22.47 -1.79 4.17
C VAL A 297 -23.32 -3.06 4.01
N LEU A 298 -23.08 -3.90 3.01
CA LEU A 298 -23.85 -5.12 2.77
C LEU A 298 -23.89 -6.07 3.98
N PRO A 299 -22.78 -6.40 4.65
CA PRO A 299 -22.85 -7.26 5.82
C PRO A 299 -23.68 -6.66 6.97
N ILE A 300 -23.60 -5.33 7.15
CA ILE A 300 -24.38 -4.63 8.19
C ILE A 300 -25.86 -4.66 7.84
N ILE A 301 -26.20 -4.33 6.60
CA ILE A 301 -27.59 -4.34 6.10
C ILE A 301 -28.13 -5.77 6.15
N THR A 302 -27.38 -6.77 5.67
CA THR A 302 -27.82 -8.16 5.67
C THR A 302 -28.04 -8.68 7.08
N THR A 303 -27.15 -8.41 8.02
CA THR A 303 -27.33 -8.78 9.44
C THR A 303 -28.55 -8.10 10.03
N TYR A 304 -28.75 -6.82 9.76
CA TYR A 304 -29.91 -6.06 10.22
C TYR A 304 -31.21 -6.65 9.64
N PHE A 305 -31.25 -6.96 8.35
CA PHE A 305 -32.39 -7.61 7.70
C PHE A 305 -32.72 -8.98 8.29
N ILE A 306 -31.70 -9.84 8.48
CA ILE A 306 -31.87 -11.17 9.07
C ILE A 306 -32.44 -11.06 10.49
N VAL A 307 -31.83 -10.25 11.36
CA VAL A 307 -32.28 -10.07 12.75
C VAL A 307 -33.70 -9.52 12.81
N THR A 308 -34.03 -8.58 11.96
CA THR A 308 -35.34 -7.93 11.99
C THR A 308 -36.44 -8.79 11.33
N TYR A 309 -36.08 -9.58 10.32
CA TYR A 309 -36.95 -10.60 9.73
C TYR A 309 -37.28 -11.70 10.77
N LEU A 310 -36.27 -12.18 11.50
CA LEU A 310 -36.48 -13.18 12.55
C LEU A 310 -37.33 -12.65 13.72
N HIS A 311 -37.28 -11.32 13.98
CA HIS A 311 -38.03 -10.71 15.06
C HIS A 311 -39.44 -10.30 14.66
N ASN A 312 -39.68 -9.77 13.46
CA ASN A 312 -40.93 -9.14 13.03
C ASN A 312 -41.71 -9.88 11.92
N GLY A 313 -41.16 -10.98 11.38
CA GLY A 313 -41.82 -11.74 10.33
C GLY A 313 -41.79 -11.10 8.91
N ARG A 314 -42.59 -11.66 7.99
CA ARG A 314 -42.56 -11.32 6.55
C ARG A 314 -42.98 -9.88 6.18
N ASP A 315 -43.72 -9.19 7.02
CA ASP A 315 -44.25 -7.82 6.74
C ASP A 315 -43.17 -6.73 6.91
N PHE A 316 -42.00 -7.11 7.42
CA PHE A 316 -40.90 -6.20 7.66
C PHE A 316 -40.35 -5.51 6.41
N ASN A 317 -40.26 -6.20 5.29
CA ASN A 317 -39.62 -5.69 4.07
C ASN A 317 -40.28 -4.43 3.50
N LEU A 318 -41.62 -4.33 3.54
CA LEU A 318 -42.35 -3.18 3.04
C LEU A 318 -42.21 -1.97 3.95
N THR A 319 -42.22 -2.18 5.27
CA THR A 319 -42.09 -1.12 6.26
C THR A 319 -40.66 -0.52 6.20
N TYR A 320 -39.65 -1.34 5.99
CA TYR A 320 -38.25 -0.89 5.93
C TYR A 320 -37.95 -0.09 4.64
N ILE A 321 -38.49 -0.50 3.49
CA ILE A 321 -38.37 0.27 2.25
C ILE A 321 -38.98 1.64 2.40
N LYS A 322 -40.16 1.75 3.02
CA LYS A 322 -40.78 3.04 3.34
C LYS A 322 -39.94 3.89 4.29
N GLN A 323 -39.37 3.30 5.34
CA GLN A 323 -38.46 4.01 6.25
C GLN A 323 -37.18 4.49 5.55
N LEU A 324 -36.61 3.71 4.64
CA LEU A 324 -35.47 4.15 3.84
C LEU A 324 -35.82 5.30 2.90
N GLU A 325 -36.99 5.29 2.27
CA GLU A 325 -37.50 6.40 1.44
C GLU A 325 -37.68 7.66 2.27
N GLU A 326 -38.24 7.55 3.48
CA GLU A 326 -38.38 8.67 4.39
C GLU A 326 -37.01 9.22 4.85
N ILE A 327 -36.06 8.35 5.17
CA ILE A 327 -34.69 8.74 5.55
C ILE A 327 -33.98 9.43 4.39
N LEU A 328 -34.09 8.90 3.17
CA LEU A 328 -33.51 9.51 1.97
C LEU A 328 -34.12 10.87 1.69
N GLY A 329 -35.46 11.00 1.78
CA GLY A 329 -36.15 12.26 1.61
C GLY A 329 -35.80 13.30 2.70
N TYR A 330 -35.48 12.86 3.92
CA TYR A 330 -34.97 13.72 4.98
C TYR A 330 -33.52 14.15 4.71
N ILE A 331 -32.64 13.23 4.29
CA ILE A 331 -31.25 13.52 3.97
C ILE A 331 -31.14 14.54 2.82
N GLU A 332 -31.95 14.38 1.78
CA GLU A 332 -32.01 15.34 0.65
C GLU A 332 -32.39 16.76 1.09
N LYS A 333 -33.23 16.88 2.10
CA LYS A 333 -33.71 18.20 2.62
C LYS A 333 -32.73 18.88 3.59
N VAL A 334 -31.94 18.11 4.35
CA VAL A 334 -31.24 18.64 5.54
C VAL A 334 -29.72 18.52 5.47
N ASP A 335 -29.15 17.52 4.80
CA ASP A 335 -27.71 17.27 4.82
C ASP A 335 -27.03 17.55 3.47
N LYS A 336 -26.69 18.81 3.24
CA LYS A 336 -26.00 19.27 2.02
C LYS A 336 -24.69 18.51 1.72
N LYS A 337 -24.01 17.95 2.75
CA LYS A 337 -22.77 17.17 2.54
C LYS A 337 -23.08 15.76 2.01
N LYS A 338 -24.16 15.15 2.51
CA LYS A 338 -24.60 13.84 2.02
C LYS A 338 -25.22 13.96 0.65
N VAL A 339 -26.03 14.99 0.39
CA VAL A 339 -26.56 15.31 -0.95
C VAL A 339 -25.43 15.49 -1.95
N LYS A 340 -24.37 16.24 -1.62
CA LYS A 340 -23.20 16.39 -2.49
C LYS A 340 -22.52 15.05 -2.78
N LYS A 341 -22.44 14.15 -1.81
CA LYS A 341 -21.89 12.80 -2.01
C LYS A 341 -22.77 11.94 -2.92
N ILE A 342 -24.09 12.04 -2.76
CA ILE A 342 -25.07 11.33 -3.61
C ILE A 342 -24.99 11.85 -5.05
N ASN A 343 -24.92 13.16 -5.24
CA ASN A 343 -24.83 13.77 -6.58
C ASN A 343 -23.50 13.42 -7.26
N ASN A 344 -22.39 13.50 -6.54
CA ASN A 344 -21.08 13.06 -7.07
C ASN A 344 -21.14 11.58 -7.47
N TYR A 345 -21.81 10.74 -6.70
CA TYR A 345 -22.01 9.34 -7.00
C TYR A 345 -22.89 9.13 -8.25
N GLN A 346 -23.98 9.87 -8.38
CA GLN A 346 -24.84 9.80 -9.57
C GLN A 346 -24.09 10.24 -10.84
N GLU A 347 -23.23 11.25 -10.74
CA GLU A 347 -22.34 11.66 -11.82
C GLU A 347 -21.30 10.59 -12.17
N GLU A 348 -20.70 9.93 -11.17
CA GLU A 348 -19.78 8.82 -11.36
C GLU A 348 -20.46 7.61 -12.01
N VAL A 349 -21.66 7.26 -11.59
CA VAL A 349 -22.48 6.18 -12.20
C VAL A 349 -22.84 6.50 -13.64
N ALA A 350 -23.25 7.74 -13.92
CA ALA A 350 -23.57 8.19 -15.27
C ALA A 350 -22.33 8.16 -16.19
N GLN A 351 -21.14 8.51 -15.67
CA GLN A 351 -19.88 8.47 -16.41
C GLN A 351 -19.32 7.05 -16.59
N SER A 352 -19.59 6.12 -15.67
CA SER A 352 -19.03 4.76 -15.67
C SER A 352 -19.76 3.78 -16.60
N LYS A 353 -20.88 4.16 -17.24
CA LYS A 353 -21.74 3.28 -18.04
C LYS A 353 -22.15 2.00 -17.28
N ILE A 354 -22.31 2.07 -15.97
CA ILE A 354 -22.90 0.97 -15.19
C ILE A 354 -24.33 0.83 -15.68
N SER A 355 -24.61 -0.28 -16.37
CA SER A 355 -25.89 -0.49 -17.01
C SER A 355 -26.94 -0.83 -15.94
N ILE A 356 -28.20 -0.51 -16.21
CA ILE A 356 -29.36 -0.98 -15.43
C ILE A 356 -29.33 -2.51 -15.28
N LYS A 357 -28.66 -3.22 -16.18
CA LYS A 357 -28.41 -4.65 -16.13
C LYS A 357 -27.66 -5.08 -14.87
N ASP A 358 -26.62 -4.34 -14.45
CA ASP A 358 -25.84 -4.66 -13.26
C ASP A 358 -26.64 -4.49 -11.96
N ILE A 359 -27.55 -3.51 -11.92
CA ILE A 359 -28.47 -3.31 -10.79
C ILE A 359 -29.50 -4.45 -10.72
N ASN A 360 -30.02 -4.89 -11.86
CA ASN A 360 -30.96 -6.00 -11.95
C ASN A 360 -30.30 -7.34 -11.60
N GLU A 361 -29.05 -7.56 -12.01
CA GLU A 361 -28.25 -8.72 -11.62
C GLU A 361 -27.99 -8.74 -10.11
N LEU A 362 -27.66 -7.58 -9.50
CA LEU A 362 -27.51 -7.45 -8.05
C LEU A 362 -28.81 -7.74 -7.31
N GLN A 363 -29.93 -7.20 -7.79
CA GLN A 363 -31.27 -7.49 -7.20
C GLN A 363 -31.67 -8.95 -7.35
N SER A 364 -31.31 -9.59 -8.47
CA SER A 364 -31.52 -11.01 -8.71
C SER A 364 -30.69 -11.86 -7.76
N SER A 365 -29.42 -11.54 -7.59
CA SER A 365 -28.50 -12.23 -6.66
C SER A 365 -28.93 -12.08 -5.19
N ILE A 366 -29.44 -10.92 -4.80
CA ILE A 366 -30.00 -10.71 -3.45
C ILE A 366 -31.25 -11.56 -3.24
N LYS A 367 -32.15 -11.62 -4.24
CA LYS A 367 -33.36 -12.44 -4.15
C LYS A 367 -33.03 -13.93 -4.09
N GLU A 368 -32.07 -14.37 -4.88
CA GLU A 368 -31.59 -15.75 -4.92
C GLU A 368 -30.92 -16.13 -3.58
N TYR A 369 -30.05 -15.31 -3.04
CA TYR A 369 -29.45 -15.50 -1.73
C TYR A 369 -30.50 -15.60 -0.60
N ILE A 370 -31.50 -14.73 -0.64
CA ILE A 370 -32.62 -14.76 0.32
C ILE A 370 -33.44 -16.04 0.16
N SER A 371 -33.68 -16.50 -1.07
CA SER A 371 -34.46 -17.72 -1.34
C SER A 371 -33.71 -19.00 -0.93
N LEU A 372 -32.40 -19.04 -1.11
CA LEU A 372 -31.56 -20.21 -0.79
C LEU A 372 -31.26 -20.35 0.71
N ASN A 373 -31.17 -19.22 1.43
CA ASN A 373 -30.76 -19.26 2.85
C ASN A 373 -31.91 -19.06 3.86
N LEU A 374 -33.13 -18.86 3.39
CA LEU A 374 -34.32 -18.63 4.24
C LEU A 374 -35.44 -19.66 4.03
N LEU A 375 -35.14 -20.83 3.42
CA LEU A 375 -36.09 -21.94 3.42
C LEU A 375 -36.14 -22.55 4.83
N PRO A 376 -37.32 -22.71 5.41
CA PRO A 376 -37.47 -23.24 6.77
C PRO A 376 -37.06 -24.71 6.82
N PHE A 377 -36.40 -25.06 7.91
CA PHE A 377 -36.30 -26.42 8.38
C PHE A 377 -37.70 -26.99 8.67
#